data_92f2cc87684ec453992850a0fda3ecc5
#
_entry.id   92f2cc87684ec453992850a0fda3ecc5
#
_cell.length_a   1.000
_cell.length_b   1.000
_cell.length_c   1.000
_cell.angle_alpha   90.00
_cell.angle_beta   90.00
_cell.angle_gamma   90.00
#
_symmetry.space_group_name_H-M   'P 1'
#
loop_
_entity.id
_entity.type
_entity.pdbx_description
1 polymer ?
#
loop_
_entity_poly.entity_id
_entity_poly.type
_entity_poly.pdbx_seq_one_letter_code
_entity_poly.pdbx_strand_id
1 'polypeptide(L)'
;MTGYERTIAALNREHTDRPPFDFWAEDATLNRIFAYIGHNDLERFLDDMKIDIRALRAGEPESKRLENGVFQNMWGERFVYKETGWGEMREDTYGALYNAKSIDELMSFPWPDNDVMDYSKLREQCREARDKNLAVRYGFADIWQRPGLVRGMENHLADMAINPDWVHYLSRVFTDFYIEEYRRAWEASEGNIDIFLVISDLGSQRGPLISVSMFNKFIAPYLAETAEVIHGFGAKVMLHSCGNIASFIPAFIDCGVDILNPIQPVSAEMSPESLKWFSGKICFHGGIDVQRLIPMGTTDEIKREARRYADIFGAGYIVCPAHFFQPDTPPENIIALYQAFEQIGAD
;
A
#
# COMPACT_ATOMS: atom_id res chain seq x y z
N MET A 1 17.97 -8.23 17.33
CA MET A 1 17.91 -7.00 16.46
C MET A 1 16.81 -6.10 16.96
N THR A 2 16.98 -4.78 16.87
CA THR A 2 15.86 -3.81 17.03
C THR A 2 14.89 -3.93 15.85
N GLY A 3 13.70 -3.34 15.95
CA GLY A 3 12.73 -3.31 14.83
C GLY A 3 13.29 -2.59 13.60
N TYR A 4 14.00 -1.49 13.82
CA TYR A 4 14.68 -0.76 12.76
C TYR A 4 15.75 -1.60 12.05
N GLU A 5 16.71 -2.15 12.83
CA GLU A 5 17.80 -2.99 12.28
C GLU A 5 17.23 -4.19 11.48
N ARG A 6 16.21 -4.83 12.00
CA ARG A 6 15.55 -5.97 11.37
C ARG A 6 14.89 -5.58 10.05
N THR A 7 14.18 -4.43 10.04
CA THR A 7 13.55 -3.93 8.82
C THR A 7 14.60 -3.58 7.77
N ILE A 8 15.64 -2.83 8.12
CA ILE A 8 16.70 -2.46 7.18
C ILE A 8 17.43 -3.69 6.64
N ALA A 9 17.75 -4.68 7.50
CA ALA A 9 18.36 -5.94 7.07
C ALA A 9 17.45 -6.69 6.06
N ALA A 10 16.14 -6.80 6.35
CA ALA A 10 15.20 -7.43 5.42
C ALA A 10 15.12 -6.66 4.09
N LEU A 11 15.10 -5.32 4.11
CA LEU A 11 15.10 -4.49 2.90
C LEU A 11 16.37 -4.69 2.05
N ASN A 12 17.49 -4.98 2.68
CA ASN A 12 18.74 -5.34 2.03
C ASN A 12 18.83 -6.84 1.67
N ARG A 13 17.81 -7.63 1.99
CA ARG A 13 17.77 -9.09 1.82
C ARG A 13 18.86 -9.80 2.61
N GLU A 14 19.17 -9.28 3.77
CA GLU A 14 20.10 -9.84 4.74
C GLU A 14 19.37 -10.69 5.77
N HIS A 15 20.08 -11.58 6.46
CA HIS A 15 19.52 -12.45 7.48
C HIS A 15 19.06 -11.64 8.69
N THR A 16 17.87 -11.99 9.21
CA THR A 16 17.27 -11.39 10.40
C THR A 16 16.99 -12.44 11.46
N ASP A 17 16.88 -12.03 12.72
CA ASP A 17 16.48 -12.89 13.85
C ASP A 17 15.04 -13.41 13.71
N ARG A 18 14.16 -12.67 13.07
CA ARG A 18 12.85 -13.03 12.55
C ARG A 18 12.48 -12.09 11.40
N PRO A 19 11.49 -12.38 10.55
CA PRO A 19 10.99 -11.39 9.60
C PRO A 19 10.45 -10.16 10.33
N PRO A 20 10.65 -8.91 9.83
CA PRO A 20 10.00 -7.74 10.39
C PRO A 20 8.49 -7.77 10.17
N PHE A 21 7.77 -7.10 11.06
CA PHE A 21 6.30 -7.04 11.06
C PHE A 21 5.81 -5.65 10.65
N ASP A 22 4.85 -5.61 9.72
CA ASP A 22 4.01 -4.44 9.43
C ASP A 22 2.54 -4.80 9.75
N PHE A 23 1.69 -3.80 9.95
CA PHE A 23 0.29 -4.00 10.36
C PHE A 23 -0.64 -3.12 9.51
N TRP A 24 -1.62 -3.77 8.87
CA TRP A 24 -2.63 -3.12 8.03
C TRP A 24 -4.01 -3.64 8.41
N ALA A 25 -4.90 -2.75 8.88
CA ALA A 25 -6.26 -3.09 9.28
C ALA A 25 -7.24 -1.99 8.92
N GLU A 26 -8.47 -2.37 8.61
CA GLU A 26 -9.59 -1.43 8.49
C GLU A 26 -9.99 -0.89 9.87
N ASP A 27 -10.54 0.32 9.93
CA ASP A 27 -10.95 0.96 11.19
C ASP A 27 -11.96 0.08 11.96
N ALA A 28 -12.89 -0.55 11.26
CA ALA A 28 -13.86 -1.47 11.88
C ALA A 28 -13.17 -2.70 12.51
N THR A 29 -12.08 -3.19 11.91
CA THR A 29 -11.25 -4.26 12.47
C THR A 29 -10.51 -3.79 13.71
N LEU A 30 -9.91 -2.59 13.67
CA LEU A 30 -9.26 -1.98 14.83
C LEU A 30 -10.21 -1.85 16.02
N ASN A 31 -11.43 -1.39 15.80
CA ASN A 31 -12.45 -1.28 16.84
C ASN A 31 -12.76 -2.66 17.49
N ARG A 32 -12.79 -3.72 16.71
CA ARG A 32 -12.98 -5.09 17.22
C ARG A 32 -11.77 -5.60 18.00
N ILE A 33 -10.55 -5.29 17.53
CA ILE A 33 -9.33 -5.60 18.26
C ILE A 33 -9.34 -4.87 19.61
N PHE A 34 -9.65 -3.57 19.64
CA PHE A 34 -9.71 -2.78 20.86
C PHE A 34 -10.75 -3.31 21.86
N ALA A 35 -11.93 -3.70 21.37
CA ALA A 35 -12.92 -4.34 22.22
C ALA A 35 -12.44 -5.69 22.81
N TYR A 36 -11.67 -6.46 22.05
CA TYR A 36 -11.13 -7.74 22.46
C TYR A 36 -10.00 -7.60 23.51
N ILE A 37 -9.08 -6.63 23.30
CA ILE A 37 -7.94 -6.42 24.20
C ILE A 37 -8.24 -5.50 25.39
N GLY A 38 -9.41 -4.81 25.41
CA GLY A 38 -9.89 -3.99 26.52
C GLY A 38 -9.29 -2.57 26.60
N HIS A 39 -8.67 -2.06 25.53
CA HIS A 39 -8.23 -0.66 25.42
C HIS A 39 -8.25 -0.20 23.94
N ASN A 40 -8.22 1.12 23.70
CA ASN A 40 -8.24 1.73 22.38
C ASN A 40 -6.92 2.48 22.03
N ASP A 41 -5.83 2.06 22.60
CA ASP A 41 -4.50 2.61 22.34
C ASP A 41 -3.82 1.79 21.25
N LEU A 42 -3.77 2.36 20.03
CA LEU A 42 -3.18 1.71 18.87
C LEU A 42 -1.67 1.51 19.03
N GLU A 43 -0.95 2.54 19.52
CA GLU A 43 0.50 2.46 19.68
C GLU A 43 0.90 1.37 20.68
N ARG A 44 0.17 1.26 21.79
CA ARG A 44 0.36 0.18 22.74
C ARG A 44 0.10 -1.19 22.12
N PHE A 45 -0.97 -1.32 21.34
CA PHE A 45 -1.27 -2.59 20.63
C PHE A 45 -0.14 -2.95 19.64
N LEU A 46 0.34 -1.99 18.85
CA LEU A 46 1.44 -2.23 17.90
C LEU A 46 2.73 -2.62 18.63
N ASP A 47 3.02 -2.00 19.79
CA ASP A 47 4.17 -2.35 20.61
C ASP A 47 4.02 -3.77 21.22
N ASP A 48 2.84 -4.11 21.74
CA ASP A 48 2.53 -5.44 22.28
C ASP A 48 2.66 -6.54 21.19
N MET A 49 2.28 -6.24 19.96
CA MET A 49 2.43 -7.13 18.80
C MET A 49 3.82 -7.07 18.15
N LYS A 50 4.74 -6.27 18.71
CA LYS A 50 6.13 -6.11 18.21
C LYS A 50 6.20 -5.72 16.75
N ILE A 51 5.29 -4.83 16.32
CA ILE A 51 5.27 -4.30 14.96
C ILE A 51 6.49 -3.40 14.75
N ASP A 52 7.29 -3.70 13.75
CA ASP A 52 8.60 -3.08 13.49
C ASP A 52 8.52 -1.80 12.65
N ILE A 53 7.38 -1.58 11.98
CA ILE A 53 7.17 -0.49 11.03
C ILE A 53 6.03 0.41 11.52
N ARG A 54 6.23 1.74 11.47
CA ARG A 54 5.17 2.72 11.68
C ARG A 54 4.77 3.34 10.35
N ALA A 55 3.46 3.31 10.05
CA ALA A 55 2.88 3.90 8.84
C ALA A 55 2.46 5.33 9.10
N LEU A 56 3.02 6.28 8.35
CA LEU A 56 2.75 7.71 8.49
C LEU A 56 2.19 8.29 7.18
N ARG A 57 1.41 9.36 7.30
CA ARG A 57 0.88 10.14 6.16
C ARG A 57 0.79 11.61 6.55
N ALA A 58 0.89 12.49 5.56
CA ALA A 58 0.45 13.87 5.71
C ALA A 58 -1.08 13.95 5.86
N GLY A 59 -1.56 14.98 6.52
CA GLY A 59 -2.99 15.26 6.58
C GLY A 59 -3.53 15.72 5.23
N GLU A 60 -4.57 15.09 4.73
CA GLU A 60 -5.31 15.55 3.55
C GLU A 60 -6.47 16.49 3.98
N PRO A 61 -6.87 17.46 3.14
CA PRO A 61 -8.04 18.29 3.42
C PRO A 61 -9.32 17.44 3.44
N GLU A 62 -10.28 17.86 4.25
CA GLU A 62 -11.59 17.21 4.34
C GLU A 62 -12.31 17.19 2.98
N SER A 63 -12.99 16.08 2.70
CA SER A 63 -13.78 15.95 1.50
C SER A 63 -15.00 16.86 1.55
N LYS A 64 -15.26 17.56 0.46
CA LYS A 64 -16.41 18.44 0.32
C LYS A 64 -17.69 17.62 0.16
N ARG A 65 -18.71 17.92 0.98
CA ARG A 65 -20.03 17.33 0.81
C ARG A 65 -20.79 18.06 -0.33
N LEU A 66 -21.23 17.29 -1.29
CA LEU A 66 -22.06 17.72 -2.41
C LEU A 66 -23.55 17.42 -2.14
N GLU A 67 -24.41 17.63 -3.14
CA GLU A 67 -25.82 17.25 -3.07
C GLU A 67 -26.02 15.73 -2.99
N ASN A 68 -27.15 15.29 -2.49
CA ASN A 68 -27.59 13.89 -2.41
C ASN A 68 -26.63 12.98 -1.61
N GLY A 69 -25.89 13.53 -0.64
CA GLY A 69 -24.97 12.76 0.21
C GLY A 69 -23.69 12.30 -0.47
N VAL A 70 -23.38 12.83 -1.66
CA VAL A 70 -22.13 12.60 -2.36
C VAL A 70 -21.03 13.44 -1.72
N PHE A 71 -19.84 12.86 -1.56
CA PHE A 71 -18.63 13.56 -1.17
C PHE A 71 -17.68 13.67 -2.36
N GLN A 72 -16.86 14.70 -2.34
CA GLN A 72 -15.79 14.88 -3.32
C GLN A 72 -14.50 15.26 -2.60
N ASN A 73 -13.43 14.49 -2.82
CA ASN A 73 -12.13 14.82 -2.28
C ASN A 73 -11.41 15.88 -3.15
N MET A 74 -10.23 16.28 -2.72
CA MET A 74 -9.43 17.30 -3.41
C MET A 74 -9.08 16.94 -4.87
N TRP A 75 -9.04 15.64 -5.20
CA TRP A 75 -8.75 15.14 -6.54
C TRP A 75 -9.94 15.13 -7.49
N GLY A 76 -11.15 15.39 -6.99
CA GLY A 76 -12.38 15.26 -7.76
C GLY A 76 -12.94 13.84 -7.81
N GLU A 77 -12.39 12.90 -7.03
CA GLU A 77 -13.04 11.61 -6.80
C GLU A 77 -14.34 11.84 -6.05
N ARG A 78 -15.40 11.15 -6.48
CA ARG A 78 -16.71 11.23 -5.85
C ARG A 78 -17.12 9.90 -5.26
N PHE A 79 -17.69 9.94 -4.07
CA PHE A 79 -18.07 8.75 -3.33
C PHE A 79 -19.26 9.02 -2.42
N VAL A 80 -19.88 7.94 -1.96
CA VAL A 80 -20.91 7.93 -0.92
C VAL A 80 -20.50 7.00 0.19
N TYR A 81 -21.05 7.21 1.39
CA TYR A 81 -20.96 6.21 2.45
C TYR A 81 -22.24 5.38 2.44
N LYS A 82 -22.09 4.05 2.49
CA LYS A 82 -23.19 3.10 2.60
C LYS A 82 -23.08 2.32 3.88
N GLU A 83 -24.20 2.21 4.59
CA GLU A 83 -24.32 1.32 5.74
C GLU A 83 -24.20 -0.13 5.30
N THR A 84 -23.36 -0.86 6.00
CA THR A 84 -23.15 -2.30 5.83
C THR A 84 -23.29 -3.01 7.17
N GLY A 85 -23.26 -4.34 7.18
CA GLY A 85 -23.25 -5.11 8.44
C GLY A 85 -22.02 -4.83 9.33
N TRP A 86 -21.02 -4.08 8.82
CA TRP A 86 -19.76 -3.75 9.48
C TRP A 86 -19.57 -2.26 9.74
N GLY A 87 -20.60 -1.44 9.53
CA GLY A 87 -20.59 0.01 9.61
C GLY A 87 -20.62 0.69 8.24
N GLU A 88 -20.40 2.00 8.23
CA GLU A 88 -20.34 2.77 7.00
C GLU A 88 -19.11 2.41 6.17
N MET A 89 -19.31 2.10 4.89
CA MET A 89 -18.23 1.85 3.93
C MET A 89 -18.29 2.84 2.77
N ARG A 90 -17.12 3.31 2.33
CA ARG A 90 -17.00 4.16 1.15
C ARG A 90 -17.29 3.35 -0.12
N GLU A 91 -18.14 3.91 -0.98
CA GLU A 91 -18.38 3.41 -2.33
C GLU A 91 -18.12 4.53 -3.34
N ASP A 92 -17.15 4.31 -4.24
CA ASP A 92 -16.81 5.29 -5.26
C ASP A 92 -17.89 5.39 -6.33
N THR A 93 -18.11 6.60 -6.80
CA THR A 93 -19.06 6.94 -7.86
C THR A 93 -18.30 7.52 -9.06
N TYR A 94 -19.01 8.14 -10.00
CA TYR A 94 -18.37 8.77 -11.15
C TYR A 94 -17.57 10.01 -10.73
N GLY A 95 -16.28 10.04 -11.09
CA GLY A 95 -15.39 11.15 -10.83
C GLY A 95 -15.75 12.44 -11.57
N ALA A 96 -15.10 13.54 -11.18
CA ALA A 96 -15.43 14.87 -11.71
C ALA A 96 -15.21 14.99 -13.23
N LEU A 97 -14.29 14.23 -13.79
CA LEU A 97 -13.94 14.25 -15.22
C LEU A 97 -14.54 13.09 -16.02
N TYR A 98 -15.50 12.34 -15.42
CA TYR A 98 -16.15 11.22 -16.13
C TYR A 98 -16.74 11.61 -17.48
N ASN A 99 -17.37 12.78 -17.57
CA ASN A 99 -18.04 13.27 -18.78
C ASN A 99 -17.17 14.19 -19.65
N ALA A 100 -15.89 14.37 -19.33
CA ALA A 100 -15.00 15.23 -20.11
C ALA A 100 -14.92 14.77 -21.58
N LYS A 101 -15.00 15.74 -22.52
CA LYS A 101 -15.05 15.53 -23.96
C LYS A 101 -13.81 16.04 -24.69
N SER A 102 -12.94 16.78 -24.01
CA SER A 102 -11.70 17.32 -24.57
C SER A 102 -10.58 17.29 -23.55
N ILE A 103 -9.33 17.32 -24.01
CA ILE A 103 -8.17 17.44 -23.14
C ILE A 103 -8.17 18.80 -22.40
N ASP A 104 -8.72 19.85 -23.02
CA ASP A 104 -8.82 21.16 -22.40
C ASP A 104 -9.68 21.16 -21.14
N GLU A 105 -10.71 20.29 -21.08
CA GLU A 105 -11.50 20.10 -19.87
C GLU A 105 -10.68 19.45 -18.74
N LEU A 106 -9.78 18.52 -19.05
CA LEU A 106 -8.85 17.93 -18.09
C LEU A 106 -7.84 19.00 -17.62
N MET A 107 -7.30 19.79 -18.57
CA MET A 107 -6.31 20.81 -18.27
C MET A 107 -6.88 21.99 -17.46
N SER A 108 -8.15 22.30 -17.63
CA SER A 108 -8.84 23.37 -16.89
C SER A 108 -9.36 22.94 -15.53
N PHE A 109 -9.26 21.65 -15.18
CA PHE A 109 -9.67 21.18 -13.87
C PHE A 109 -8.75 21.79 -12.79
N PRO A 110 -9.30 22.29 -11.67
CA PRO A 110 -8.49 22.91 -10.60
C PRO A 110 -7.74 21.85 -9.78
N TRP A 111 -6.68 21.32 -10.35
CA TRP A 111 -5.83 20.34 -9.68
C TRP A 111 -5.26 20.91 -8.39
N PRO A 112 -5.22 20.13 -7.29
CA PRO A 112 -4.62 20.59 -6.05
C PRO A 112 -3.11 20.75 -6.20
N ASP A 113 -2.54 21.65 -5.42
CA ASP A 113 -1.12 21.69 -5.14
C ASP A 113 -0.80 21.15 -3.74
N ASN A 114 0.46 20.98 -3.42
CA ASN A 114 0.90 20.41 -2.15
C ASN A 114 0.73 21.35 -0.93
N ASP A 115 0.33 22.60 -1.15
CA ASP A 115 0.08 23.55 -0.05
C ASP A 115 -1.19 23.20 0.75
N VAL A 116 -2.04 22.33 0.20
CA VAL A 116 -3.24 21.82 0.88
C VAL A 116 -2.93 20.70 1.89
N MET A 117 -1.73 20.12 1.85
CA MET A 117 -1.33 18.99 2.69
C MET A 117 -0.73 19.46 4.02
N ASP A 118 -1.05 18.77 5.11
CA ASP A 118 -0.50 19.06 6.45
C ASP A 118 0.61 18.07 6.83
N TYR A 119 1.85 18.57 6.82
CA TYR A 119 3.05 17.82 7.20
C TYR A 119 3.48 18.08 8.66
N SER A 120 2.77 18.90 9.41
CA SER A 120 3.21 19.44 10.71
C SER A 120 3.54 18.39 11.76
N LYS A 121 2.91 17.22 11.69
CA LYS A 121 3.09 16.13 12.68
C LYS A 121 4.24 15.18 12.33
N LEU A 122 4.74 15.17 11.08
CA LEU A 122 5.66 14.13 10.61
C LEU A 122 6.98 14.08 11.41
N ARG A 123 7.56 15.23 11.72
CA ARG A 123 8.81 15.30 12.51
C ARG A 123 8.67 14.57 13.85
N GLU A 124 7.61 14.88 14.60
CA GLU A 124 7.38 14.28 15.90
C GLU A 124 7.12 12.79 15.80
N GLN A 125 6.23 12.38 14.90
CA GLN A 125 5.90 10.97 14.69
C GLN A 125 7.12 10.14 14.24
N CYS A 126 7.95 10.67 13.34
CA CYS A 126 9.20 10.00 12.94
C CYS A 126 10.18 9.89 14.10
N ARG A 127 10.33 10.93 14.91
CA ARG A 127 11.19 10.90 16.10
C ARG A 127 10.70 9.84 17.10
N GLU A 128 9.40 9.79 17.40
CA GLU A 128 8.83 8.77 18.28
C GLU A 128 9.09 7.35 17.78
N ALA A 129 8.97 7.11 16.47
CA ALA A 129 9.31 5.82 15.88
C ALA A 129 10.80 5.50 16.04
N ARG A 130 11.69 6.47 15.81
CA ARG A 130 13.14 6.30 15.99
C ARG A 130 13.55 6.08 17.44
N ASP A 131 12.92 6.78 18.39
CA ASP A 131 13.16 6.61 19.85
C ASP A 131 12.81 5.19 20.30
N LYS A 132 11.82 4.56 19.65
CA LYS A 132 11.44 3.15 19.82
C LYS A 132 12.30 2.17 18.97
N ASN A 133 13.25 2.65 18.17
CA ASN A 133 14.03 1.86 17.21
C ASN A 133 13.17 1.14 16.19
N LEU A 134 12.21 1.83 15.57
CA LEU A 134 11.30 1.33 14.56
C LEU A 134 11.56 1.97 13.20
N ALA A 135 11.22 1.28 12.12
CA ALA A 135 11.25 1.82 10.77
C ALA A 135 9.98 2.63 10.46
N VAL A 136 10.10 3.55 9.50
CA VAL A 136 8.99 4.42 9.07
C VAL A 136 8.66 4.15 7.61
N ARG A 137 7.39 3.87 7.34
CA ARG A 137 6.80 3.83 6.01
C ARG A 137 5.87 5.02 5.83
N TYR A 138 6.02 5.73 4.71
CA TYR A 138 5.25 6.92 4.40
C TYR A 138 4.50 6.81 3.08
N GLY A 139 3.38 7.48 3.00
CA GLY A 139 2.71 7.82 1.76
C GLY A 139 1.65 6.84 1.31
N PHE A 140 1.08 7.20 0.20
CA PHE A 140 0.04 6.47 -0.52
C PHE A 140 -0.08 7.07 -1.93
N ALA A 141 1.05 7.23 -2.65
CA ALA A 141 1.05 7.81 -3.99
C ALA A 141 0.33 6.89 -4.98
N ASP A 142 -0.84 7.27 -5.41
CA ASP A 142 -1.64 6.51 -6.37
C ASP A 142 -1.55 7.14 -7.75
N ILE A 143 -0.61 6.64 -8.54
CA ILE A 143 -0.30 7.16 -9.89
C ILE A 143 -1.14 6.51 -11.01
N TRP A 144 -2.01 5.54 -10.68
CA TRP A 144 -2.80 4.79 -11.65
C TRP A 144 -4.30 4.76 -11.35
N GLN A 145 -4.70 4.36 -10.14
CA GLN A 145 -6.12 4.23 -9.82
C GLN A 145 -6.81 5.58 -9.67
N ARG A 146 -6.17 6.55 -8.97
CA ARG A 146 -6.75 7.90 -8.83
C ARG A 146 -7.03 8.59 -10.16
N PRO A 147 -6.10 8.63 -11.12
CA PRO A 147 -6.41 9.06 -12.49
C PRO A 147 -7.65 8.38 -13.04
N GLY A 148 -7.75 7.05 -12.87
CA GLY A 148 -8.90 6.27 -13.29
C GLY A 148 -10.19 6.60 -12.53
N LEU A 149 -10.14 6.83 -11.22
CA LEU A 149 -11.31 7.20 -10.42
C LEU A 149 -11.86 8.59 -10.81
N VAL A 150 -10.99 9.53 -11.08
CA VAL A 150 -11.38 10.89 -11.50
C VAL A 150 -11.97 10.89 -12.92
N ARG A 151 -11.39 10.11 -13.84
CA ARG A 151 -11.80 9.99 -15.24
C ARG A 151 -12.98 9.02 -15.45
N GLY A 152 -13.20 8.11 -14.50
CA GLY A 152 -13.94 6.86 -14.67
C GLY A 152 -13.03 5.76 -15.20
N MET A 153 -12.88 4.65 -14.46
CA MET A 153 -11.91 3.61 -14.80
C MET A 153 -12.11 3.03 -16.20
N GLU A 154 -13.36 2.81 -16.62
CA GLU A 154 -13.69 2.35 -17.96
C GLU A 154 -13.27 3.35 -19.05
N ASN A 155 -13.46 4.65 -18.82
CA ASN A 155 -13.00 5.69 -19.73
C ASN A 155 -11.47 5.76 -19.76
N HIS A 156 -10.83 5.69 -18.60
CA HIS A 156 -9.37 5.74 -18.48
C HIS A 156 -8.71 4.58 -19.22
N LEU A 157 -9.24 3.37 -19.09
CA LEU A 157 -8.78 2.20 -19.84
C LEU A 157 -9.02 2.35 -21.35
N ALA A 158 -10.17 2.89 -21.76
CA ALA A 158 -10.46 3.17 -23.18
C ALA A 158 -9.53 4.26 -23.74
N ASP A 159 -9.25 5.31 -22.95
CA ASP A 159 -8.38 6.41 -23.33
C ASP A 159 -6.94 5.94 -23.62
N MET A 160 -6.46 4.84 -23.01
CA MET A 160 -5.15 4.26 -23.37
C MET A 160 -5.05 3.88 -24.84
N ALA A 161 -6.17 3.56 -25.49
CA ALA A 161 -6.22 3.20 -26.91
C ALA A 161 -6.64 4.36 -27.82
N ILE A 162 -7.60 5.21 -27.37
CA ILE A 162 -8.23 6.20 -28.23
C ILE A 162 -7.75 7.63 -27.95
N ASN A 163 -7.32 7.94 -26.74
CA ASN A 163 -6.84 9.25 -26.29
C ASN A 163 -5.57 9.14 -25.43
N PRO A 164 -4.47 8.54 -25.94
CA PRO A 164 -3.28 8.27 -25.12
C PRO A 164 -2.70 9.51 -24.44
N ASP A 165 -2.82 10.67 -25.03
CA ASP A 165 -2.33 11.94 -24.49
C ASP A 165 -3.10 12.33 -23.20
N TRP A 166 -4.37 11.94 -23.07
CA TRP A 166 -5.15 12.17 -21.86
C TRP A 166 -4.63 11.35 -20.70
N VAL A 167 -4.27 10.09 -20.97
CA VAL A 167 -3.68 9.20 -19.97
C VAL A 167 -2.33 9.74 -19.51
N HIS A 168 -1.47 10.14 -20.44
CA HIS A 168 -0.17 10.75 -20.12
C HIS A 168 -0.32 12.06 -19.34
N TYR A 169 -1.30 12.91 -19.72
CA TYR A 169 -1.57 14.15 -18.98
C TYR A 169 -1.97 13.86 -17.53
N LEU A 170 -2.94 12.98 -17.32
CA LEU A 170 -3.38 12.61 -15.98
C LEU A 170 -2.24 11.98 -15.17
N SER A 171 -1.52 11.01 -15.75
CA SER A 171 -0.36 10.41 -15.08
C SER A 171 0.68 11.45 -14.67
N ARG A 172 0.95 12.48 -15.50
CA ARG A 172 1.87 13.56 -15.17
C ARG A 172 1.37 14.40 -14.00
N VAL A 173 0.10 14.82 -14.01
CA VAL A 173 -0.50 15.60 -12.92
C VAL A 173 -0.34 14.91 -11.56
N PHE A 174 -0.70 13.62 -11.49
CA PHE A 174 -0.62 12.87 -10.24
C PHE A 174 0.84 12.59 -9.84
N THR A 175 1.70 12.24 -10.80
CA THR A 175 3.11 11.98 -10.52
C THR A 175 3.83 13.22 -9.99
N ASP A 176 3.62 14.38 -10.62
CA ASP A 176 4.24 15.63 -10.19
C ASP A 176 3.80 16.01 -8.77
N PHE A 177 2.51 15.84 -8.46
CA PHE A 177 2.01 16.07 -7.11
C PHE A 177 2.67 15.15 -6.09
N TYR A 178 2.70 13.83 -6.35
CA TYR A 178 3.23 12.87 -5.38
C TYR A 178 4.75 12.95 -5.23
N ILE A 179 5.48 13.28 -6.28
CA ILE A 179 6.91 13.57 -6.17
C ILE A 179 7.15 14.75 -5.24
N GLU A 180 6.38 15.83 -5.40
CA GLU A 180 6.50 17.00 -4.53
C GLU A 180 6.05 16.70 -3.10
N GLU A 181 4.96 15.94 -2.91
CA GLU A 181 4.52 15.45 -1.60
C GLU A 181 5.65 14.67 -0.91
N TYR A 182 6.33 13.77 -1.62
CA TYR A 182 7.40 12.96 -1.06
C TYR A 182 8.63 13.79 -0.70
N ARG A 183 8.98 14.82 -1.49
CA ARG A 183 10.04 15.77 -1.14
C ARG A 183 9.71 16.53 0.14
N ARG A 184 8.50 17.06 0.23
CA ARG A 184 8.06 17.81 1.44
C ARG A 184 7.98 16.91 2.68
N ALA A 185 7.50 15.68 2.53
CA ALA A 185 7.48 14.71 3.62
C ALA A 185 8.88 14.33 4.09
N TRP A 186 9.82 14.12 3.14
CA TRP A 186 11.23 13.88 3.44
C TRP A 186 11.86 15.03 4.24
N GLU A 187 11.63 16.26 3.80
CA GLU A 187 12.12 17.46 4.49
C GLU A 187 11.46 17.61 5.87
N ALA A 188 10.13 17.49 5.95
CA ALA A 188 9.40 17.60 7.21
C ALA A 188 9.77 16.53 8.24
N SER A 189 10.12 15.33 7.79
CA SER A 189 10.58 14.22 8.64
C SER A 189 12.07 14.30 9.00
N GLU A 190 12.81 15.31 8.52
CA GLU A 190 14.27 15.41 8.67
C GLU A 190 15.01 14.18 8.16
N GLY A 191 14.50 13.58 7.07
CA GLY A 191 15.11 12.39 6.46
C GLY A 191 14.85 11.08 7.21
N ASN A 192 13.83 10.99 8.04
CA ASN A 192 13.55 9.82 8.87
C ASN A 192 12.43 8.92 8.31
N ILE A 193 12.35 8.79 6.98
CA ILE A 193 11.45 7.85 6.29
C ILE A 193 12.29 6.79 5.58
N ASP A 194 12.01 5.51 5.81
CA ASP A 194 12.77 4.39 5.24
C ASP A 194 12.13 3.81 3.98
N ILE A 195 10.80 3.87 3.91
CA ILE A 195 10.00 3.27 2.84
C ILE A 195 8.96 4.27 2.36
N PHE A 196 8.87 4.49 1.04
CA PHE A 196 7.76 5.22 0.42
C PHE A 196 6.85 4.25 -0.33
N LEU A 197 5.55 4.37 -0.12
CA LEU A 197 4.52 3.50 -0.68
C LEU A 197 3.89 4.12 -1.92
N VAL A 198 4.05 3.48 -3.07
CA VAL A 198 3.38 3.80 -4.34
C VAL A 198 2.28 2.77 -4.59
N ILE A 199 1.14 3.19 -5.11
CA ILE A 199 0.00 2.31 -5.41
C ILE A 199 -0.26 2.29 -6.90
N SER A 200 -0.54 1.10 -7.42
CA SER A 200 -0.87 0.88 -8.82
C SER A 200 -1.54 -0.48 -8.98
N ASP A 201 -2.84 -0.58 -8.69
CA ASP A 201 -3.55 -1.86 -8.81
C ASP A 201 -3.75 -2.24 -10.28
N LEU A 202 -2.97 -3.20 -10.74
CA LEU A 202 -2.88 -3.64 -12.12
C LEU A 202 -3.43 -5.05 -12.34
N GLY A 203 -3.80 -5.74 -11.27
CA GLY A 203 -4.27 -7.11 -11.31
C GLY A 203 -5.72 -7.29 -10.89
N SER A 204 -6.31 -8.36 -11.39
CA SER A 204 -7.52 -8.98 -10.86
C SER A 204 -7.19 -10.36 -10.29
N GLN A 205 -8.13 -11.04 -9.65
CA GLN A 205 -7.90 -12.41 -9.20
C GLN A 205 -7.59 -13.38 -10.35
N ARG A 206 -7.99 -13.07 -11.58
CA ARG A 206 -7.86 -13.93 -12.76
C ARG A 206 -6.65 -13.59 -13.63
N GLY A 207 -6.23 -12.34 -13.64
CA GLY A 207 -5.14 -11.88 -14.51
C GLY A 207 -4.96 -10.37 -14.45
N PRO A 208 -3.97 -9.86 -15.19
CA PRO A 208 -3.71 -8.44 -15.33
C PRO A 208 -4.90 -7.68 -15.94
N LEU A 209 -5.09 -6.41 -15.52
CA LEU A 209 -6.10 -5.50 -16.10
C LEU A 209 -5.65 -4.93 -17.45
N ILE A 210 -4.35 -4.80 -17.65
CA ILE A 210 -3.73 -4.29 -18.88
C ILE A 210 -2.55 -5.19 -19.28
N SER A 211 -2.08 -5.06 -20.51
CA SER A 211 -0.88 -5.80 -20.97
C SER A 211 0.40 -5.18 -20.41
N VAL A 212 1.48 -5.98 -20.34
CA VAL A 212 2.83 -5.47 -19.98
C VAL A 212 3.27 -4.35 -20.93
N SER A 213 2.91 -4.42 -22.21
CA SER A 213 3.20 -3.34 -23.18
C SER A 213 2.47 -2.03 -22.85
N MET A 214 1.22 -2.12 -22.40
CA MET A 214 0.47 -0.93 -21.94
C MET A 214 1.08 -0.37 -20.63
N PHE A 215 1.44 -1.24 -19.70
CA PHE A 215 2.16 -0.83 -18.50
C PHE A 215 3.45 -0.06 -18.86
N ASN A 216 4.28 -0.63 -19.71
CA ASN A 216 5.55 -0.02 -20.13
C ASN A 216 5.36 1.34 -20.81
N LYS A 217 4.25 1.53 -21.52
CA LYS A 217 3.95 2.80 -22.20
C LYS A 217 3.39 3.86 -21.26
N PHE A 218 2.44 3.51 -20.39
CA PHE A 218 1.59 4.47 -19.70
C PHE A 218 1.91 4.64 -18.22
N ILE A 219 2.58 3.66 -17.58
CA ILE A 219 2.79 3.65 -16.12
C ILE A 219 4.27 3.60 -15.77
N ALA A 220 5.03 2.71 -16.39
CA ALA A 220 6.44 2.50 -16.08
C ALA A 220 7.30 3.78 -16.08
N PRO A 221 7.17 4.73 -17.03
CA PRO A 221 7.97 5.96 -17.01
C PRO A 221 7.74 6.80 -15.75
N TYR A 222 6.51 6.88 -15.29
CA TYR A 222 6.11 7.65 -14.11
C TYR A 222 6.50 6.95 -12.80
N LEU A 223 6.36 5.63 -12.76
CA LEU A 223 6.82 4.82 -11.63
C LEU A 223 8.35 4.90 -11.48
N ALA A 224 9.10 4.78 -12.57
CA ALA A 224 10.56 4.87 -12.55
C ALA A 224 11.04 6.24 -12.09
N GLU A 225 10.43 7.33 -12.56
CA GLU A 225 10.74 8.69 -12.11
C GLU A 225 10.47 8.88 -10.61
N THR A 226 9.32 8.37 -10.12
CA THR A 226 9.00 8.40 -8.69
C THR A 226 10.01 7.59 -7.89
N ALA A 227 10.40 6.42 -8.37
CA ALA A 227 11.41 5.57 -7.73
C ALA A 227 12.78 6.23 -7.67
N GLU A 228 13.21 6.93 -8.74
CA GLU A 228 14.48 7.67 -8.77
C GLU A 228 14.51 8.75 -7.69
N VAL A 229 13.42 9.50 -7.51
CA VAL A 229 13.33 10.53 -6.46
C VAL A 229 13.42 9.89 -5.07
N ILE A 230 12.70 8.80 -4.81
CA ILE A 230 12.75 8.09 -3.53
C ILE A 230 14.16 7.53 -3.25
N HIS A 231 14.80 6.94 -4.24
CA HIS A 231 16.18 6.46 -4.12
C HIS A 231 17.18 7.61 -3.87
N GLY A 232 16.91 8.79 -4.43
CA GLY A 232 17.69 10.01 -4.16
C GLY A 232 17.66 10.43 -2.68
N PHE A 233 16.63 10.05 -1.94
CA PHE A 233 16.56 10.21 -0.48
C PHE A 233 17.34 9.12 0.28
N GLY A 234 17.74 8.04 -0.35
CA GLY A 234 18.30 6.85 0.28
C GLY A 234 17.24 5.89 0.85
N ALA A 235 15.96 6.15 0.58
CA ALA A 235 14.82 5.33 1.02
C ALA A 235 14.47 4.24 0.00
N LYS A 236 13.53 3.34 0.34
CA LYS A 236 13.07 2.21 -0.46
C LYS A 236 11.69 2.45 -1.05
N VAL A 237 11.47 1.93 -2.26
CA VAL A 237 10.19 1.98 -2.98
C VAL A 237 9.38 0.73 -2.70
N MET A 238 8.25 0.88 -2.03
CA MET A 238 7.23 -0.19 -1.91
C MET A 238 6.14 0.06 -2.94
N LEU A 239 5.90 -0.92 -3.82
CA LEU A 239 4.78 -0.88 -4.75
C LEU A 239 3.65 -1.77 -4.25
N HIS A 240 2.48 -1.17 -4.04
CA HIS A 240 1.23 -1.90 -3.82
C HIS A 240 0.51 -2.14 -5.13
N SER A 241 0.21 -3.41 -5.42
CA SER A 241 -0.60 -3.81 -6.56
C SER A 241 -1.32 -5.13 -6.28
N CYS A 242 -2.63 -5.07 -6.13
CA CYS A 242 -3.47 -6.23 -5.86
C CYS A 242 -3.63 -7.15 -7.09
N GLY A 243 -4.04 -8.40 -6.84
CA GLY A 243 -4.41 -9.37 -7.86
C GLY A 243 -3.23 -10.14 -8.45
N ASN A 244 -3.48 -10.73 -9.62
CA ASN A 244 -2.43 -11.41 -10.40
C ASN A 244 -1.60 -10.38 -11.16
N ILE A 245 -0.42 -10.12 -10.65
CA ILE A 245 0.57 -9.19 -11.20
C ILE A 245 1.90 -9.86 -11.53
N ALA A 246 1.94 -11.19 -11.53
CA ALA A 246 3.17 -11.96 -11.71
C ALA A 246 3.93 -11.56 -12.98
N SER A 247 3.21 -11.29 -14.08
CA SER A 247 3.80 -10.88 -15.36
C SER A 247 4.44 -9.48 -15.35
N PHE A 248 4.09 -8.62 -14.39
CA PHE A 248 4.64 -7.27 -14.26
C PHE A 248 5.88 -7.22 -13.36
N ILE A 249 6.14 -8.23 -12.52
CA ILE A 249 7.24 -8.19 -11.53
C ILE A 249 8.60 -7.84 -12.15
N PRO A 250 9.01 -8.40 -13.32
CA PRO A 250 10.24 -7.98 -13.97
C PRO A 250 10.28 -6.47 -14.28
N ALA A 251 9.18 -5.93 -14.82
CA ALA A 251 9.08 -4.51 -15.14
C ALA A 251 9.04 -3.61 -13.89
N PHE A 252 8.45 -4.07 -12.80
CA PHE A 252 8.51 -3.36 -11.51
C PHE A 252 9.95 -3.27 -11.00
N ILE A 253 10.70 -4.36 -11.06
CA ILE A 253 12.14 -4.36 -10.70
C ILE A 253 12.93 -3.40 -11.58
N ASP A 254 12.69 -3.41 -12.88
CA ASP A 254 13.34 -2.51 -13.85
C ASP A 254 12.99 -1.03 -13.59
N CYS A 255 11.80 -0.74 -13.05
CA CYS A 255 11.38 0.61 -12.62
C CYS A 255 12.00 1.03 -11.27
N GLY A 256 12.74 0.16 -10.57
CA GLY A 256 13.35 0.48 -9.28
C GLY A 256 12.48 0.15 -8.07
N VAL A 257 11.48 -0.72 -8.19
CA VAL A 257 10.70 -1.19 -7.04
C VAL A 257 11.55 -2.12 -6.18
N ASP A 258 11.70 -1.79 -4.90
CA ASP A 258 12.46 -2.59 -3.92
C ASP A 258 11.60 -3.62 -3.21
N ILE A 259 10.30 -3.30 -2.99
CA ILE A 259 9.38 -4.09 -2.18
C ILE A 259 8.06 -4.27 -2.93
N LEU A 260 7.63 -5.51 -3.12
CA LEU A 260 6.33 -5.85 -3.69
C LEU A 260 5.31 -6.11 -2.57
N ASN A 261 4.20 -5.36 -2.59
CA ASN A 261 3.04 -5.51 -1.72
C ASN A 261 1.75 -5.52 -2.55
N PRO A 262 0.77 -6.34 -2.24
CA PRO A 262 0.92 -7.55 -1.44
C PRO A 262 1.32 -8.75 -2.31
N ILE A 263 1.69 -9.83 -1.67
CA ILE A 263 1.51 -11.15 -2.27
C ILE A 263 0.04 -11.52 -2.06
N GLN A 264 -0.73 -11.74 -3.13
CA GLN A 264 -2.13 -12.16 -3.01
C GLN A 264 -2.29 -13.63 -3.42
N PRO A 265 -2.10 -14.60 -2.49
CA PRO A 265 -1.89 -16.02 -2.81
C PRO A 265 -3.10 -16.71 -3.42
N VAL A 266 -4.29 -16.14 -3.26
CA VAL A 266 -5.54 -16.64 -3.86
C VAL A 266 -5.68 -16.28 -5.35
N SER A 267 -4.84 -15.37 -5.83
CA SER A 267 -4.78 -15.01 -7.25
C SER A 267 -3.89 -16.00 -8.02
N ALA A 268 -4.23 -16.27 -9.27
CA ALA A 268 -3.42 -17.14 -10.12
C ALA A 268 -1.95 -16.66 -10.16
N GLU A 269 -1.01 -17.60 -10.22
CA GLU A 269 0.44 -17.34 -10.32
C GLU A 269 1.08 -16.53 -9.19
N MET A 270 0.30 -16.13 -8.16
CA MET A 270 0.77 -15.34 -7.01
C MET A 270 1.04 -16.18 -5.77
N SER A 271 1.14 -17.50 -5.88
CA SER A 271 1.55 -18.33 -4.74
C SER A 271 3.00 -18.04 -4.34
N PRO A 272 3.36 -18.20 -3.05
CA PRO A 272 4.74 -18.03 -2.59
C PRO A 272 5.76 -18.83 -3.39
N GLU A 273 5.42 -20.08 -3.78
CA GLU A 273 6.28 -20.94 -4.59
C GLU A 273 6.52 -20.36 -5.98
N SER A 274 5.49 -19.82 -6.62
CA SER A 274 5.61 -19.18 -7.94
C SER A 274 6.50 -17.95 -7.88
N LEU A 275 6.43 -17.20 -6.77
CA LEU A 275 7.17 -15.95 -6.58
C LEU A 275 8.61 -16.16 -6.07
N LYS A 276 8.94 -17.33 -5.54
CA LYS A 276 10.28 -17.65 -5.01
C LYS A 276 11.41 -17.32 -5.98
N TRP A 277 11.17 -17.43 -7.29
CA TRP A 277 12.15 -17.08 -8.33
C TRP A 277 12.64 -15.63 -8.25
N PHE A 278 11.83 -14.74 -7.69
CA PHE A 278 12.19 -13.33 -7.53
C PHE A 278 12.83 -13.02 -6.17
N SER A 279 12.93 -13.99 -5.24
CA SER A 279 13.66 -13.83 -3.98
C SER A 279 15.10 -13.44 -4.26
N GLY A 280 15.63 -12.49 -3.51
CA GLY A 280 16.96 -11.91 -3.75
C GLY A 280 17.01 -10.82 -4.82
N LYS A 281 15.94 -10.59 -5.59
CA LYS A 281 15.81 -9.47 -6.54
C LYS A 281 14.90 -8.36 -6.01
N ILE A 282 13.82 -8.74 -5.31
CA ILE A 282 12.85 -7.84 -4.69
C ILE A 282 12.47 -8.37 -3.31
N CYS A 283 12.16 -7.49 -2.37
CA CYS A 283 11.58 -7.88 -1.10
C CYS A 283 10.09 -8.15 -1.26
N PHE A 284 9.57 -9.10 -0.48
CA PHE A 284 8.15 -9.40 -0.45
C PHE A 284 7.52 -8.90 0.84
N HIS A 285 6.35 -8.28 0.72
CA HIS A 285 5.59 -7.76 1.84
C HIS A 285 4.18 -8.33 1.82
N GLY A 286 3.70 -8.81 2.97
CA GLY A 286 2.36 -9.35 3.09
C GLY A 286 2.25 -10.82 2.66
N GLY A 287 1.08 -11.17 2.18
CA GLY A 287 0.84 -12.50 1.59
C GLY A 287 -0.01 -13.44 2.42
N ILE A 288 -0.25 -13.14 3.68
CA ILE A 288 -1.12 -13.99 4.50
C ILE A 288 -2.58 -13.75 4.11
N ASP A 289 -3.23 -14.83 3.67
CA ASP A 289 -4.57 -14.80 3.07
C ASP A 289 -5.64 -14.26 4.03
N VAL A 290 -6.18 -13.08 3.66
CA VAL A 290 -7.25 -12.38 4.39
C VAL A 290 -8.66 -12.76 3.94
N GLN A 291 -8.80 -13.63 2.94
CA GLN A 291 -10.12 -14.03 2.42
C GLN A 291 -10.61 -15.32 3.06
N ARG A 292 -9.72 -16.23 3.46
CA ARG A 292 -10.06 -17.55 3.99
C ARG A 292 -9.25 -17.92 5.22
N LEU A 293 -7.90 -17.88 5.14
CA LEU A 293 -7.06 -18.38 6.22
C LEU A 293 -7.26 -17.58 7.51
N ILE A 294 -7.07 -16.27 7.46
CA ILE A 294 -7.16 -15.45 8.67
C ILE A 294 -8.60 -15.35 9.21
N PRO A 295 -9.66 -15.12 8.38
CA PRO A 295 -11.00 -15.03 8.93
C PRO A 295 -11.61 -16.37 9.36
N MET A 296 -11.24 -17.50 8.74
CA MET A 296 -11.92 -18.79 8.93
C MET A 296 -11.01 -19.94 9.39
N GLY A 297 -9.71 -19.75 9.34
CA GLY A 297 -8.73 -20.77 9.70
C GLY A 297 -8.55 -20.91 11.21
N THR A 298 -7.98 -22.04 11.60
CA THR A 298 -7.53 -22.30 12.97
C THR A 298 -6.15 -21.67 13.21
N THR A 299 -5.81 -21.42 14.46
CA THR A 299 -4.47 -20.92 14.83
C THR A 299 -3.34 -21.84 14.38
N ASP A 300 -3.58 -23.17 14.34
CA ASP A 300 -2.59 -24.14 13.85
C ASP A 300 -2.39 -24.07 12.33
N GLU A 301 -3.44 -23.75 11.57
CA GLU A 301 -3.32 -23.49 10.12
C GLU A 301 -2.55 -22.22 9.86
N ILE A 302 -2.82 -21.16 10.62
CA ILE A 302 -2.09 -19.89 10.55
C ILE A 302 -0.59 -20.10 10.84
N LYS A 303 -0.26 -20.87 11.90
CA LYS A 303 1.13 -21.20 12.26
C LYS A 303 1.85 -21.99 11.17
N ARG A 304 1.18 -22.97 10.56
CA ARG A 304 1.78 -23.72 9.44
C ARG A 304 2.06 -22.84 8.23
N GLU A 305 1.12 -21.97 7.90
CA GLU A 305 1.29 -21.05 6.76
C GLU A 305 2.38 -20.01 7.05
N ALA A 306 2.45 -19.46 8.26
CA ALA A 306 3.52 -18.58 8.68
C ALA A 306 4.91 -19.21 8.46
N ARG A 307 5.11 -20.46 8.93
CA ARG A 307 6.36 -21.19 8.71
C ARG A 307 6.64 -21.39 7.22
N ARG A 308 5.65 -21.78 6.44
CA ARG A 308 5.78 -21.96 4.99
C ARG A 308 6.30 -20.69 4.30
N TYR A 309 5.76 -19.52 4.64
CA TYR A 309 6.22 -18.25 4.08
C TYR A 309 7.65 -17.92 4.47
N ALA A 310 7.98 -18.09 5.75
CA ALA A 310 9.36 -17.86 6.23
C ALA A 310 10.36 -18.79 5.52
N ASP A 311 10.03 -20.06 5.33
CA ASP A 311 10.89 -21.06 4.66
C ASP A 311 11.07 -20.76 3.16
N ILE A 312 10.03 -20.21 2.49
CA ILE A 312 10.08 -19.93 1.06
C ILE A 312 10.84 -18.66 0.75
N PHE A 313 10.59 -17.58 1.49
CA PHE A 313 11.15 -16.27 1.17
C PHE A 313 12.43 -15.96 1.92
N GLY A 314 12.59 -16.50 3.14
CA GLY A 314 13.79 -16.27 3.94
C GLY A 314 14.08 -14.77 4.15
N ALA A 315 15.31 -14.36 3.84
CA ALA A 315 15.72 -12.96 3.87
C ALA A 315 14.95 -12.15 2.79
N GLY A 316 14.52 -10.93 3.13
CA GLY A 316 13.76 -10.09 2.21
C GLY A 316 12.24 -10.31 2.28
N TYR A 317 11.73 -10.85 3.40
CA TYR A 317 10.30 -10.98 3.66
C TYR A 317 9.86 -10.12 4.84
N ILE A 318 8.76 -9.39 4.66
CA ILE A 318 8.10 -8.57 5.68
C ILE A 318 6.70 -9.14 5.92
N VAL A 319 6.41 -9.52 7.15
CA VAL A 319 5.12 -10.11 7.53
C VAL A 319 4.05 -9.03 7.57
N CYS A 320 3.00 -9.26 6.81
CA CYS A 320 1.78 -8.46 6.80
C CYS A 320 0.65 -9.32 6.22
N PRO A 321 -0.62 -8.99 6.44
CA PRO A 321 -1.70 -9.61 5.67
C PRO A 321 -1.59 -9.29 4.17
N ALA A 322 -2.26 -10.09 3.34
CA ALA A 322 -2.31 -9.90 1.88
C ALA A 322 -3.08 -8.62 1.45
N HIS A 323 -3.78 -8.01 2.35
CA HIS A 323 -4.48 -6.73 2.26
C HIS A 323 -4.75 -6.25 3.69
N PHE A 324 -5.52 -5.16 3.89
CA PHE A 324 -5.99 -4.80 5.23
C PHE A 324 -6.75 -5.97 5.86
N PHE A 325 -6.52 -6.23 7.15
CA PHE A 325 -7.41 -7.11 7.91
C PHE A 325 -8.84 -6.57 7.84
N GLN A 326 -9.76 -7.41 7.38
CA GLN A 326 -11.16 -7.04 7.17
C GLN A 326 -11.97 -7.21 8.47
N PRO A 327 -13.14 -6.56 8.60
CA PRO A 327 -13.96 -6.60 9.81
C PRO A 327 -14.47 -7.99 10.22
N ASP A 328 -14.52 -8.96 9.33
CA ASP A 328 -14.89 -10.36 9.61
C ASP A 328 -13.76 -11.15 10.29
N THR A 329 -12.55 -10.60 10.36
CA THR A 329 -11.39 -11.29 10.94
C THR A 329 -11.48 -11.38 12.47
N PRO A 330 -11.36 -12.57 13.07
CA PRO A 330 -11.28 -12.73 14.52
C PRO A 330 -9.98 -12.10 15.08
N PRO A 331 -10.04 -11.24 16.12
CA PRO A 331 -8.85 -10.64 16.72
C PRO A 331 -7.82 -11.67 17.20
N GLU A 332 -8.28 -12.82 17.73
CA GLU A 332 -7.41 -13.91 18.16
C GLU A 332 -6.56 -14.49 17.03
N ASN A 333 -7.07 -14.53 15.79
CA ASN A 333 -6.35 -15.02 14.63
C ASN A 333 -5.28 -14.00 14.17
N ILE A 334 -5.56 -12.71 14.30
CA ILE A 334 -4.57 -11.65 14.03
C ILE A 334 -3.40 -11.76 15.02
N ILE A 335 -3.69 -11.90 16.30
CA ILE A 335 -2.68 -12.05 17.35
C ILE A 335 -1.86 -13.35 17.11
N ALA A 336 -2.53 -14.45 16.81
CA ALA A 336 -1.89 -15.73 16.55
C ALA A 336 -0.92 -15.70 15.36
N LEU A 337 -1.20 -14.89 14.34
CA LEU A 337 -0.32 -14.70 13.19
C LEU A 337 1.04 -14.15 13.62
N TYR A 338 1.07 -13.00 14.31
CA TYR A 338 2.32 -12.39 14.74
C TYR A 338 3.08 -13.24 15.74
N GLN A 339 2.38 -13.89 16.69
CA GLN A 339 2.97 -14.85 17.62
C GLN A 339 3.61 -16.05 16.92
N ALA A 340 3.01 -16.53 15.83
CA ALA A 340 3.58 -17.62 15.04
C ALA A 340 4.94 -17.26 14.41
N PHE A 341 5.03 -16.08 13.82
CA PHE A 341 6.30 -15.60 13.23
C PHE A 341 7.34 -15.23 14.29
N GLU A 342 6.94 -14.78 15.47
CA GLU A 342 7.87 -14.56 16.58
C GLU A 342 8.54 -15.87 17.02
N GLN A 343 7.79 -16.98 17.08
CA GLN A 343 8.30 -18.30 17.46
C GLN A 343 9.29 -18.87 16.43
N ILE A 344 9.11 -18.58 15.13
CA ILE A 344 10.02 -19.03 14.07
C ILE A 344 11.44 -18.46 14.27
N GLY A 345 11.57 -17.23 14.75
CA GLY A 345 12.87 -16.60 15.01
C GLY A 345 13.55 -17.08 16.30
N ALA A 346 12.87 -17.85 17.13
CA ALA A 346 13.40 -18.38 18.39
C ALA A 346 13.97 -19.81 18.25
N ASP A 347 13.67 -20.52 17.16
CA ASP A 347 14.18 -21.85 16.80
C ASP A 347 15.49 -21.71 15.97
#